data_41bc901016cc67a3f0892d1c6a328319
#
_entry.id   41bc901016cc67a3f0892d1c6a328319
#
_cell.length_a   1.000
_cell.length_b   1.000
_cell.length_c   1.000
_cell.angle_alpha   90.00
_cell.angle_beta   90.00
_cell.angle_gamma   90.00
#
_symmetry.space_group_name_H-M   'P 1'
#
loop_
_entity.id
_entity.type
_entity.pdbx_description
1 polymer ?
#
loop_
_entity_poly.entity_id
_entity_poly.type
_entity_poly.pdbx_seq_one_letter_code
_entity_poly.pdbx_strand_id
1 'polypeptide(L)'
;MKIAFLSFPEQKNLLLSELEKRFGIRQKPDAQYGDLIFYEDLKNDEETQEPILPYWSRTTLLEPFTFHFDSISEAAGKLKEIQRNWAPYQYTSFRRAQLIQEKLPYINLKDRKFPVNIPQSPIGLYTLIDNNTIIASARTSSFLPAGTLHFVEDHENPPSRAYLKIQESLTMANLLTGVELPHAGQH
;
A
#
# COMPACT_ATOMS: atom_id res chain seq x y z
N MET A 1 -1.66 9.86 17.60
CA MET A 1 -0.73 9.35 16.58
C MET A 1 -1.34 9.52 15.19
N LYS A 2 -0.60 10.12 14.24
CA LYS A 2 -1.05 10.25 12.85
C LYS A 2 -0.81 8.95 12.09
N ILE A 3 -1.86 8.38 11.49
CA ILE A 3 -1.80 7.09 10.79
C ILE A 3 -2.88 7.02 9.71
N ALA A 4 -2.65 6.24 8.67
CA ALA A 4 -3.67 5.92 7.69
C ALA A 4 -3.61 4.46 7.27
N PHE A 5 -4.75 3.91 6.89
CA PHE A 5 -4.89 2.52 6.47
C PHE A 5 -5.48 2.48 5.07
N LEU A 6 -4.80 1.82 4.15
CA LEU A 6 -5.31 1.58 2.80
C LEU A 6 -6.00 0.22 2.77
N SER A 7 -7.33 0.21 2.75
CA SER A 7 -8.10 -1.04 2.73
C SER A 7 -8.00 -1.76 1.39
N PHE A 8 -8.33 -3.04 1.37
CA PHE A 8 -8.65 -3.73 0.13
C PHE A 8 -9.92 -3.10 -0.49
N PRO A 9 -10.04 -3.09 -1.84
CA PRO A 9 -11.23 -2.58 -2.50
C PRO A 9 -12.50 -3.22 -1.93
N GLU A 10 -13.51 -2.41 -1.67
CA GLU A 10 -14.82 -2.83 -1.12
C GLU A 10 -14.78 -3.44 0.29
N GLN A 11 -13.60 -3.58 0.93
CA GLN A 11 -13.45 -4.20 2.25
C GLN A 11 -13.28 -3.19 3.41
N LYS A 12 -13.55 -1.93 3.17
CA LYS A 12 -13.41 -0.86 4.17
C LYS A 12 -14.19 -1.13 5.46
N ASN A 13 -15.39 -1.68 5.37
CA ASN A 13 -16.18 -2.01 6.55
C ASN A 13 -15.55 -3.12 7.39
N LEU A 14 -14.89 -4.10 6.75
CA LEU A 14 -14.16 -5.15 7.45
C LEU A 14 -12.95 -4.59 8.16
N LEU A 15 -12.22 -3.68 7.51
CA LEU A 15 -11.11 -2.97 8.15
C LEU A 15 -11.57 -2.18 9.38
N LEU A 16 -12.63 -1.39 9.27
CA LEU A 16 -13.18 -0.64 10.42
C LEU A 16 -13.62 -1.56 11.55
N SER A 17 -14.29 -2.68 11.23
CA SER A 17 -14.66 -3.69 12.22
C SER A 17 -13.46 -4.35 12.90
N GLU A 18 -12.38 -4.60 12.16
CA GLU A 18 -11.14 -5.14 12.71
C GLU A 18 -10.45 -4.12 13.63
N LEU A 19 -10.37 -2.85 13.21
CA LEU A 19 -9.80 -1.77 14.00
C LEU A 19 -10.52 -1.67 15.36
N GLU A 20 -11.85 -1.75 15.38
CA GLU A 20 -12.61 -1.75 16.62
C GLU A 20 -12.39 -3.01 17.46
N LYS A 21 -12.56 -4.20 16.87
CA LYS A 21 -12.58 -5.46 17.62
C LYS A 21 -11.21 -5.93 18.09
N ARG A 22 -10.18 -5.74 17.24
CA ARG A 22 -8.84 -6.25 17.51
C ARG A 22 -7.93 -5.22 18.16
N PHE A 23 -8.12 -3.93 17.81
CA PHE A 23 -7.23 -2.85 18.26
C PHE A 23 -7.96 -1.85 19.19
N GLY A 24 -9.23 -2.07 19.51
CA GLY A 24 -9.99 -1.19 20.39
C GLY A 24 -10.30 0.20 19.81
N ILE A 25 -10.02 0.43 18.52
CA ILE A 25 -10.15 1.72 17.86
C ILE A 25 -11.61 1.98 17.51
N ARG A 26 -12.31 2.74 18.33
CA ARG A 26 -13.70 3.17 18.13
C ARG A 26 -13.83 4.59 17.59
N GLN A 27 -12.70 5.31 17.51
CA GLN A 27 -12.67 6.65 16.94
C GLN A 27 -13.08 6.60 15.47
N LYS A 28 -13.95 7.53 15.06
CA LYS A 28 -14.27 7.70 13.64
C LYS A 28 -13.06 8.26 12.91
N PRO A 29 -12.82 7.83 11.66
CA PRO A 29 -11.78 8.44 10.82
C PRO A 29 -12.00 9.94 10.66
N ASP A 30 -10.91 10.71 10.67
CA ASP A 30 -10.96 12.16 10.44
C ASP A 30 -11.22 12.45 8.95
N ALA A 31 -10.76 11.57 8.05
CA ALA A 31 -11.03 11.65 6.61
C ALA A 31 -11.01 10.28 5.92
N GLN A 32 -11.66 10.22 4.76
CA GLN A 32 -11.64 9.07 3.86
C GLN A 32 -11.43 9.52 2.42
N TYR A 33 -10.47 8.89 1.76
CA TYR A 33 -10.13 9.17 0.36
C TYR A 33 -10.15 7.86 -0.43
N GLY A 34 -11.35 7.49 -0.91
CA GLY A 34 -11.58 6.17 -1.51
C GLY A 34 -11.43 5.06 -0.48
N ASP A 35 -10.42 4.19 -0.66
CA ASP A 35 -10.09 3.11 0.26
C ASP A 35 -9.11 3.53 1.36
N LEU A 36 -8.56 4.74 1.31
CA LEU A 36 -7.66 5.28 2.32
C LEU A 36 -8.46 5.87 3.49
N ILE A 37 -8.27 5.32 4.68
CA ILE A 37 -8.86 5.77 5.95
C ILE A 37 -7.77 6.49 6.73
N PHE A 38 -8.02 7.75 7.10
CA PHE A 38 -7.03 8.63 7.71
C PHE A 38 -7.42 9.06 9.11
N TYR A 39 -6.47 9.01 10.03
CA TYR A 39 -6.57 9.51 11.41
C TYR A 39 -5.45 10.52 11.66
N GLU A 40 -5.83 11.75 12.00
CA GLU A 40 -4.88 12.82 12.36
C GLU A 40 -4.29 12.59 13.75
N ASP A 41 -5.14 12.23 14.70
CA ASP A 41 -4.73 11.90 16.06
C ASP A 41 -5.47 10.66 16.56
N LEU A 42 -4.95 9.49 16.17
CA LEU A 42 -5.49 8.24 16.68
C LEU A 42 -5.06 8.05 18.13
N LYS A 43 -6.06 8.00 19.01
CA LYS A 43 -5.86 7.62 20.40
C LYS A 43 -5.88 6.10 20.50
N ASN A 44 -4.79 5.55 20.95
CA ASN A 44 -4.70 4.13 21.28
C ASN A 44 -4.70 4.02 22.80
N ASP A 45 -5.76 3.44 23.36
CA ASP A 45 -5.92 3.32 24.81
C ASP A 45 -5.02 2.25 25.43
N GLU A 46 -4.39 1.44 24.60
CA GLU A 46 -3.42 0.45 25.04
C GLU A 46 -1.99 0.96 24.82
N GLU A 47 -1.17 0.94 25.86
CA GLU A 47 0.29 1.19 25.83
C GLU A 47 1.04 0.13 24.99
N THR A 48 0.38 -0.51 24.03
CA THR A 48 1.02 -1.49 23.16
C THR A 48 1.94 -0.77 22.18
N GLN A 49 3.23 -0.97 22.36
CA GLN A 49 4.30 -0.52 21.46
C GLN A 49 4.26 -1.23 20.09
N GLU A 50 3.31 -2.12 19.87
CA GLU A 50 3.19 -2.87 18.63
C GLU A 50 2.53 -2.02 17.53
N PRO A 51 3.05 -2.10 16.30
CA PRO A 51 2.46 -1.37 15.18
C PRO A 51 1.05 -1.91 14.87
N ILE A 52 0.10 -1.01 14.61
CA ILE A 52 -1.27 -1.38 14.21
C ILE A 52 -1.23 -1.88 12.76
N LEU A 53 -1.26 -3.20 12.61
CA LEU A 53 -1.19 -3.90 11.32
C LEU A 53 -2.45 -4.74 11.08
N PRO A 54 -3.54 -4.16 10.57
CA PRO A 54 -4.77 -4.87 10.30
C PRO A 54 -4.64 -5.80 9.09
N TYR A 55 -5.30 -6.96 9.13
CA TYR A 55 -5.35 -7.89 8.00
C TYR A 55 -6.12 -7.35 6.79
N TRP A 56 -7.14 -6.51 7.04
CA TRP A 56 -7.95 -5.88 5.99
C TRP A 56 -7.34 -4.60 5.43
N SER A 57 -6.11 -4.25 5.85
CA SER A 57 -5.32 -3.17 5.27
C SER A 57 -4.28 -3.73 4.31
N ARG A 58 -4.28 -3.29 3.06
CA ARG A 58 -3.21 -3.60 2.08
C ARG A 58 -1.86 -3.07 2.55
N THR A 59 -1.90 -1.89 3.14
CA THR A 59 -0.74 -1.27 3.78
C THR A 59 -1.18 -0.21 4.78
N THR A 60 -0.43 -0.07 5.85
CA THR A 60 -0.57 0.99 6.84
C THR A 60 0.46 2.08 6.56
N LEU A 61 0.03 3.32 6.51
CA LEU A 61 0.86 4.51 6.36
C LEU A 61 1.21 5.04 7.75
N LEU A 62 2.49 5.02 8.08
CA LEU A 62 3.00 5.50 9.35
C LEU A 62 3.39 6.97 9.22
N GLU A 63 2.93 7.81 10.15
CA GLU A 63 3.21 9.25 10.18
C GLU A 63 2.94 9.94 8.83
N PRO A 64 1.75 9.75 8.22
CA PRO A 64 1.42 10.41 6.98
C PRO A 64 1.44 11.93 7.16
N PHE A 65 1.85 12.64 6.11
CA PHE A 65 1.90 14.09 6.05
C PHE A 65 1.17 14.60 4.82
N THR A 66 0.74 15.86 4.89
CA THR A 66 0.01 16.51 3.81
C THR A 66 0.80 17.75 3.35
N PHE A 67 0.83 17.99 2.04
CA PHE A 67 1.39 19.21 1.49
C PHE A 67 0.69 19.67 0.21
N HIS A 68 0.70 20.98 0.00
CA HIS A 68 0.27 21.61 -1.25
C HIS A 68 1.42 21.78 -2.24
N PHE A 69 1.08 21.80 -3.51
CA PHE A 69 2.02 22.04 -4.60
C PHE A 69 1.35 22.82 -5.74
N ASP A 70 2.11 23.66 -6.41
CA ASP A 70 1.63 24.45 -7.54
C ASP A 70 1.92 23.77 -8.88
N SER A 71 2.98 22.98 -8.94
CA SER A 71 3.37 22.28 -10.16
C SER A 71 3.72 20.81 -9.94
N ILE A 72 3.56 20.00 -11.00
CA ILE A 72 3.95 18.57 -11.02
C ILE A 72 5.44 18.40 -10.64
N SER A 73 6.30 19.30 -11.11
CA SER A 73 7.74 19.25 -10.81
C SER A 73 8.03 19.52 -9.35
N GLU A 74 7.31 20.43 -8.73
CA GLU A 74 7.40 20.72 -7.30
C GLU A 74 6.94 19.52 -6.47
N ALA A 75 5.77 18.93 -6.80
CA ALA A 75 5.28 17.74 -6.11
C ALA A 75 6.29 16.60 -6.15
N ALA A 76 6.81 16.28 -7.34
CA ALA A 76 7.83 15.24 -7.48
C ALA A 76 9.15 15.61 -6.78
N GLY A 77 9.52 16.88 -6.76
CA GLY A 77 10.69 17.38 -6.04
C GLY A 77 10.58 17.13 -4.53
N LYS A 78 9.49 17.59 -3.91
CA LYS A 78 9.21 17.40 -2.48
C LYS A 78 9.23 15.92 -2.07
N LEU A 79 8.64 15.04 -2.89
CA LEU A 79 8.68 13.60 -2.63
C LEU A 79 10.11 13.04 -2.72
N LYS A 80 10.90 13.44 -3.75
CA LYS A 80 12.28 12.98 -3.94
C LYS A 80 13.24 13.43 -2.85
N GLU A 81 13.01 14.58 -2.24
CA GLU A 81 13.81 15.09 -1.11
C GLU A 81 13.69 14.18 0.12
N ILE A 82 12.54 13.50 0.28
CA ILE A 82 12.29 12.60 1.42
C ILE A 82 12.86 11.21 1.14
N GLN A 83 12.53 10.61 0.00
CA GLN A 83 13.05 9.30 -0.43
C GLN A 83 12.85 9.06 -1.93
N ARG A 84 13.41 7.94 -2.42
CA ARG A 84 13.36 7.61 -3.86
C ARG A 84 12.15 6.78 -4.27
N ASN A 85 11.70 5.84 -3.41
CA ASN A 85 10.73 4.81 -3.77
C ASN A 85 9.32 5.23 -3.35
N TRP A 86 8.51 5.69 -4.29
CA TRP A 86 7.15 6.14 -4.05
C TRP A 86 6.15 5.40 -4.94
N ALA A 87 5.15 4.78 -4.32
CA ALA A 87 4.02 4.18 -5.01
C ALA A 87 2.81 5.13 -4.99
N PRO A 88 2.09 5.30 -6.11
CA PRO A 88 0.85 6.06 -6.11
C PRO A 88 -0.32 5.18 -5.63
N TYR A 89 -1.20 5.77 -4.81
CA TYR A 89 -2.57 5.31 -4.69
C TYR A 89 -3.46 6.29 -5.47
N GLN A 90 -4.16 5.78 -6.46
CA GLN A 90 -4.96 6.63 -7.36
C GLN A 90 -6.38 6.80 -6.81
N TYR A 91 -6.64 7.92 -6.14
CA TYR A 91 -7.95 8.31 -5.65
C TYR A 91 -8.63 9.33 -6.55
N THR A 92 -7.95 10.43 -6.85
CA THR A 92 -8.46 11.51 -7.71
C THR A 92 -7.34 12.09 -8.58
N SER A 93 -7.69 12.97 -9.52
CA SER A 93 -6.71 13.67 -10.38
C SER A 93 -5.71 12.73 -11.07
N PHE A 94 -6.20 11.61 -11.61
CA PHE A 94 -5.41 10.49 -12.16
C PHE A 94 -4.30 10.95 -13.12
N ARG A 95 -4.60 11.89 -14.01
CA ARG A 95 -3.60 12.42 -14.96
C ARG A 95 -2.44 13.13 -14.25
N ARG A 96 -2.76 13.91 -13.22
CA ARG A 96 -1.72 14.60 -12.42
C ARG A 96 -0.88 13.61 -11.63
N ALA A 97 -1.52 12.61 -11.01
CA ALA A 97 -0.83 11.54 -10.29
C ALA A 97 0.13 10.77 -11.22
N GLN A 98 -0.30 10.46 -12.44
CA GLN A 98 0.55 9.84 -13.46
C GLN A 98 1.76 10.72 -13.82
N LEU A 99 1.55 12.02 -14.08
CA LEU A 99 2.62 12.95 -14.41
C LEU A 99 3.63 13.11 -13.26
N ILE A 100 3.18 13.06 -12.00
CA ILE A 100 4.08 13.04 -10.84
C ILE A 100 4.89 11.76 -10.85
N GLN A 101 4.24 10.60 -11.06
CA GLN A 101 4.92 9.31 -11.09
C GLN A 101 5.99 9.21 -12.20
N GLU A 102 5.72 9.79 -13.37
CA GLU A 102 6.70 9.85 -14.48
C GLU A 102 7.96 10.66 -14.12
N LYS A 103 7.87 11.60 -13.18
CA LYS A 103 9.00 12.40 -12.69
C LYS A 103 9.71 11.78 -11.48
N LEU A 104 9.12 10.80 -10.82
CA LEU A 104 9.74 10.08 -9.72
C LEU A 104 10.68 8.98 -10.26
N PRO A 105 11.65 8.53 -9.45
CA PRO A 105 12.42 7.34 -9.78
C PRO A 105 11.52 6.15 -10.08
N TYR A 106 11.94 5.34 -11.04
CA TYR A 106 11.17 4.17 -11.46
C TYR A 106 10.99 3.18 -10.30
N ILE A 107 9.76 2.72 -10.13
CA ILE A 107 9.40 1.55 -9.34
C ILE A 107 8.61 0.57 -10.23
N ASN A 108 8.74 -0.72 -9.97
CA ASN A 108 8.03 -1.70 -10.76
C ASN A 108 6.57 -1.84 -10.30
N LEU A 109 5.65 -1.25 -11.06
CA LEU A 109 4.19 -1.33 -10.87
C LEU A 109 3.52 -2.39 -11.76
N LYS A 110 4.31 -3.11 -12.58
CA LYS A 110 3.78 -4.11 -13.52
C LYS A 110 3.48 -5.43 -12.83
N ASP A 111 2.59 -6.20 -13.43
CA ASP A 111 2.35 -7.58 -13.06
C ASP A 111 3.65 -8.39 -13.08
N ARG A 112 3.80 -9.27 -12.11
CA ARG A 112 5.00 -10.09 -11.91
C ARG A 112 4.83 -11.44 -12.57
N LYS A 113 5.95 -12.07 -12.91
CA LYS A 113 5.98 -13.48 -13.28
C LYS A 113 6.34 -14.30 -12.03
N PHE A 114 5.56 -15.33 -11.76
CA PHE A 114 5.88 -16.25 -10.67
C PHE A 114 6.96 -17.28 -11.12
N PRO A 115 7.92 -17.67 -10.26
CA PRO A 115 8.17 -17.14 -8.92
C PRO A 115 8.90 -15.79 -8.96
N VAL A 116 8.69 -14.94 -7.94
CA VAL A 116 9.35 -13.65 -7.82
C VAL A 116 9.79 -13.38 -6.39
N ASN A 117 11.02 -12.91 -6.23
CA ASN A 117 11.50 -12.37 -4.97
C ASN A 117 11.15 -10.88 -4.88
N ILE A 118 10.48 -10.49 -3.81
CA ILE A 118 10.14 -9.08 -3.55
C ILE A 118 11.27 -8.45 -2.75
N PRO A 119 11.89 -7.36 -3.27
CA PRO A 119 12.91 -6.64 -2.52
C PRO A 119 12.33 -6.07 -1.22
N GLN A 120 12.98 -6.32 -0.10
CA GLN A 120 12.61 -5.76 1.21
C GLN A 120 13.16 -4.34 1.37
N SER A 121 12.84 -3.48 0.42
CA SER A 121 13.23 -2.06 0.46
C SER A 121 12.04 -1.21 0.88
N PRO A 122 12.24 -0.23 1.77
CA PRO A 122 11.17 0.69 2.13
C PRO A 122 10.56 1.34 0.90
N ILE A 123 9.23 1.36 0.86
CA ILE A 123 8.47 2.05 -0.18
C ILE A 123 7.47 2.99 0.48
N GLY A 124 7.44 4.24 0.02
CA GLY A 124 6.44 5.21 0.45
C GLY A 124 5.19 5.13 -0.42
N LEU A 125 4.13 5.70 0.08
CA LEU A 125 2.88 5.84 -0.66
C LEU A 125 2.48 7.31 -0.70
N TYR A 126 1.96 7.76 -1.84
CA TYR A 126 1.33 9.06 -1.96
C TYR A 126 0.00 8.95 -2.70
N THR A 127 -0.90 9.88 -2.41
CA THR A 127 -2.17 10.04 -3.13
C THR A 127 -2.52 11.52 -3.25
N LEU A 128 -3.13 11.90 -4.36
CA LEU A 128 -3.76 13.20 -4.49
C LEU A 128 -5.16 13.12 -3.87
N ILE A 129 -5.46 14.08 -2.99
CA ILE A 129 -6.79 14.23 -2.40
C ILE A 129 -7.62 15.31 -3.11
N ASP A 130 -6.94 16.17 -3.84
CA ASP A 130 -7.48 17.13 -4.79
C ASP A 130 -6.43 17.45 -5.88
N ASN A 131 -6.62 18.50 -6.67
CA ASN A 131 -5.71 18.84 -7.76
C ASN A 131 -4.32 19.27 -7.31
N ASN A 132 -4.19 19.80 -6.09
CA ASN A 132 -2.98 20.48 -5.61
C ASN A 132 -2.50 19.99 -4.26
N THR A 133 -3.16 18.98 -3.67
CA THR A 133 -2.83 18.48 -2.33
C THR A 133 -2.52 17.00 -2.37
N ILE A 134 -1.40 16.65 -1.78
CA ILE A 134 -0.95 15.26 -1.59
C ILE A 134 -1.00 14.90 -0.11
N ILE A 135 -1.50 13.68 0.17
CA ILE A 135 -1.17 12.93 1.39
C ILE A 135 -0.11 11.90 1.03
N ALA A 136 0.95 11.83 1.82
CA ALA A 136 2.03 10.88 1.60
C ALA A 136 2.54 10.32 2.94
N SER A 137 3.16 9.14 2.88
CA SER A 137 3.94 8.59 3.99
C SER A 137 5.19 7.92 3.43
N ALA A 138 6.34 8.29 3.97
CA ALA A 138 7.62 7.68 3.61
C ALA A 138 7.75 6.25 4.12
N ARG A 139 6.99 5.88 5.15
CA ARG A 139 7.02 4.56 5.80
C ARG A 139 5.67 3.88 5.68
N THR A 140 5.66 2.74 5.01
CA THR A 140 4.47 1.89 4.93
C THR A 140 4.76 0.49 5.48
N SER A 141 3.73 -0.23 5.89
CA SER A 141 3.87 -1.59 6.44
C SER A 141 4.18 -2.65 5.38
N SER A 142 4.06 -2.31 4.09
CA SER A 142 4.28 -3.26 2.99
C SER A 142 5.49 -2.86 2.15
N PHE A 143 6.26 -3.86 1.69
CA PHE A 143 7.29 -3.69 0.67
C PHE A 143 6.74 -3.72 -0.77
N LEU A 144 5.43 -3.90 -0.91
CA LEU A 144 4.75 -3.90 -2.20
C LEU A 144 4.19 -2.51 -2.52
N PRO A 145 4.23 -2.07 -3.79
CA PRO A 145 3.63 -0.81 -4.20
C PRO A 145 2.15 -0.74 -3.82
N ALA A 146 1.79 0.21 -2.97
CA ALA A 146 0.44 0.34 -2.40
C ALA A 146 -0.11 -0.97 -1.78
N GLY A 147 0.78 -1.86 -1.32
CA GLY A 147 0.41 -3.14 -0.73
C GLY A 147 -0.21 -4.14 -1.71
N THR A 148 0.02 -3.99 -3.02
CA THR A 148 -0.58 -4.86 -4.04
C THR A 148 0.45 -5.70 -4.76
N LEU A 149 0.07 -6.94 -5.04
CA LEU A 149 0.84 -7.91 -5.82
C LEU A 149 -0.08 -8.50 -6.89
N HIS A 150 0.31 -8.34 -8.14
CA HIS A 150 -0.41 -8.94 -9.27
C HIS A 150 0.55 -9.79 -10.10
N PHE A 151 0.04 -10.90 -10.62
CA PHE A 151 0.77 -11.79 -11.50
C PHE A 151 0.21 -11.74 -12.91
N VAL A 152 1.11 -11.94 -13.87
CA VAL A 152 0.74 -12.14 -15.28
C VAL A 152 -0.15 -13.38 -15.37
N GLU A 153 -1.34 -13.20 -15.92
CA GLU A 153 -2.29 -14.29 -16.11
C GLU A 153 -1.88 -15.16 -17.30
N ASP A 154 -1.86 -16.47 -17.09
CA ASP A 154 -1.74 -17.47 -18.14
C ASP A 154 -3.17 -17.86 -18.57
N HIS A 155 -3.52 -17.57 -19.81
CA HIS A 155 -4.85 -17.85 -20.38
C HIS A 155 -4.94 -19.22 -21.07
N GLU A 156 -3.81 -19.95 -21.19
CA GLU A 156 -3.75 -21.17 -22.02
C GLU A 156 -3.75 -22.46 -21.18
N ASN A 157 -3.00 -22.50 -20.08
CA ASN A 157 -2.72 -23.76 -19.41
C ASN A 157 -3.54 -24.05 -18.14
N PRO A 158 -3.82 -23.10 -17.23
CA PRO A 158 -4.54 -23.43 -16.00
C PRO A 158 -6.07 -23.54 -16.24
N PRO A 159 -6.71 -24.53 -15.61
CA PRO A 159 -8.17 -24.72 -15.76
C PRO A 159 -9.00 -23.61 -15.10
N SER A 160 -8.39 -22.79 -14.23
CA SER A 160 -9.05 -21.68 -13.56
C SER A 160 -8.04 -20.64 -13.08
N ARG A 161 -8.51 -19.42 -12.76
CA ARG A 161 -7.68 -18.33 -12.22
C ARG A 161 -7.26 -18.52 -10.76
N ALA A 162 -7.66 -19.60 -10.10
CA ALA A 162 -7.33 -19.87 -8.70
C ALA A 162 -5.82 -19.95 -8.42
N TYR A 163 -5.02 -20.36 -9.43
CA TYR A 163 -3.56 -20.41 -9.31
C TYR A 163 -2.93 -19.05 -8.97
N LEU A 164 -3.52 -17.94 -9.42
CA LEU A 164 -3.01 -16.59 -9.09
C LEU A 164 -3.02 -16.32 -7.59
N LYS A 165 -4.07 -16.78 -6.88
CA LYS A 165 -4.16 -16.66 -5.42
C LYS A 165 -3.12 -17.55 -4.71
N ILE A 166 -2.82 -18.71 -5.28
CA ILE A 166 -1.76 -19.60 -4.75
C ILE A 166 -0.40 -18.92 -4.92
N GLN A 167 -0.12 -18.36 -6.09
CA GLN A 167 1.13 -17.64 -6.37
C GLN A 167 1.30 -16.43 -5.44
N GLU A 168 0.23 -15.67 -5.22
CA GLU A 168 0.21 -14.56 -4.27
C GLU A 168 0.51 -15.04 -2.84
N SER A 169 -0.20 -16.07 -2.37
CA SER A 169 -0.03 -16.62 -1.02
C SER A 169 1.39 -17.15 -0.79
N LEU A 170 1.95 -17.88 -1.74
CA LEU A 170 3.33 -18.39 -1.68
C LEU A 170 4.35 -17.25 -1.64
N THR A 171 4.16 -16.24 -2.48
CA THR A 171 5.07 -15.08 -2.51
C THR A 171 4.98 -14.28 -1.21
N MET A 172 3.77 -14.10 -0.65
CA MET A 172 3.58 -13.44 0.64
C MET A 172 4.17 -14.27 1.79
N ALA A 173 4.03 -15.59 1.77
CA ALA A 173 4.67 -16.46 2.76
C ALA A 173 6.21 -16.32 2.69
N ASN A 174 6.80 -16.37 1.50
CA ASN A 174 8.23 -16.13 1.32
C ASN A 174 8.66 -14.77 1.87
N LEU A 175 7.93 -13.70 1.52
CA LEU A 175 8.23 -12.33 1.94
C LEU A 175 8.18 -12.16 3.47
N LEU A 176 7.19 -12.78 4.12
CA LEU A 176 6.93 -12.59 5.55
C LEU A 176 7.71 -13.56 6.45
N THR A 177 8.00 -14.77 5.97
CA THR A 177 8.57 -15.84 6.79
C THR A 177 9.93 -16.33 6.31
N GLY A 178 10.37 -15.95 5.11
CA GLY A 178 11.58 -16.45 4.48
C GLY A 178 11.48 -17.88 3.95
N VAL A 179 10.28 -18.47 3.92
CA VAL A 179 10.08 -19.81 3.33
C VAL A 179 10.42 -19.76 1.85
N GLU A 180 11.22 -20.72 1.39
CA GLU A 180 11.62 -20.79 -0.01
C GLU A 180 10.41 -21.00 -0.93
N LEU A 181 10.43 -20.33 -2.08
CA LEU A 181 9.44 -20.53 -3.12
C LEU A 181 9.67 -21.89 -3.79
N PRO A 182 8.58 -22.59 -4.19
CA PRO A 182 8.72 -23.88 -4.88
C PRO A 182 9.49 -23.70 -6.20
N HIS A 183 10.39 -24.65 -6.47
CA HIS A 183 11.15 -24.74 -7.71
C HIS A 183 10.55 -25.79 -8.63
N ALA A 184 10.85 -25.69 -9.95
CA ALA A 184 10.44 -26.70 -10.92
C ALA A 184 10.96 -28.10 -10.52
N GLY A 185 10.06 -29.09 -10.45
CA GLY A 185 10.39 -30.47 -10.07
C GLY A 185 10.23 -30.79 -8.58
N GLN A 186 9.82 -29.87 -7.73
CA GLN A 186 9.38 -30.17 -6.38
C GLN A 186 7.92 -30.63 -6.42
N HIS A 187 7.65 -31.83 -5.90
CA HIS A 187 6.33 -32.44 -5.74
C HIS A 187 5.96 -32.50 -4.27
#